data_85654dd1a65f84b24a17df23d816ee9d
#
_entry.id   85654dd1a65f84b24a17df23d816ee9d
#
_cell.length_a   1.000
_cell.length_b   1.000
_cell.length_c   1.000
_cell.angle_alpha   90.00
_cell.angle_beta   90.00
_cell.angle_gamma   90.00
#
_symmetry.space_group_name_H-M   'P 1'
#
loop_
_entity.id
_entity.type
_entity.pdbx_description
1 polymer ?
#
loop_
_entity_poly.entity_id
_entity_poly.type
_entity_poly.pdbx_seq_one_letter_code
_entity_poly.pdbx_strand_id
1 'polypeptide(L)'
;SAAAQEVVALIKASGGEAIANGANVANYDEVEKMVAEAMDTWGRVDVLVNNAGILRDKTFAKMDLKDFDIVMDVHLKGSVNCTKAVWEIMREQEYGRIVMTTSSSGLYGNFGQSNYGAAKMAVVGFMNTLVLEGQKYNIHVNALAPAAATRMTTDLGIDEKALNLMTPESVTAGLITLCHETSPTRFILCAGAGGYASTKIYETDGIYLPPEEQTPEAIMAQWNAVADASGQEELQSGAQQSEKFVRKALEN
;
A
#
# COMPACT_ATOMS: atom_id res chain seq x y z
N SER A 1 -24.72 1.17 -4.05
CA SER A 1 -25.19 -0.22 -3.85
C SER A 1 -26.02 -0.33 -2.57
N ALA A 2 -26.88 -1.36 -2.45
CA ALA A 2 -27.66 -1.60 -1.23
C ALA A 2 -26.77 -1.72 0.01
N ALA A 3 -25.66 -2.45 -0.08
CA ALA A 3 -24.69 -2.60 1.00
C ALA A 3 -24.10 -1.25 1.48
N ALA A 4 -23.82 -0.33 0.56
CA ALA A 4 -23.32 0.99 0.93
C ALA A 4 -24.38 1.80 1.67
N GLN A 5 -25.66 1.69 1.29
CA GLN A 5 -26.76 2.36 1.97
C GLN A 5 -27.01 1.79 3.38
N GLU A 6 -26.84 0.48 3.58
CA GLU A 6 -26.89 -0.13 4.90
C GLU A 6 -25.81 0.43 5.83
N VAL A 7 -24.57 0.55 5.35
CA VAL A 7 -23.47 1.15 6.12
C VAL A 7 -23.77 2.61 6.46
N VAL A 8 -24.27 3.40 5.50
CA VAL A 8 -24.69 4.78 5.75
C VAL A 8 -25.76 4.84 6.86
N ALA A 9 -26.76 3.95 6.82
CA ALA A 9 -27.81 3.90 7.82
C ALA A 9 -27.25 3.57 9.21
N LEU A 10 -26.32 2.61 9.31
CA LEU A 10 -25.65 2.24 10.57
C LEU A 10 -24.84 3.40 11.16
N ILE A 11 -24.06 4.12 10.34
CA ILE A 11 -23.28 5.27 10.78
C ILE A 11 -24.22 6.38 11.30
N LYS A 12 -25.27 6.69 10.57
CA LYS A 12 -26.25 7.70 10.99
C LYS A 12 -26.99 7.31 12.27
N ALA A 13 -27.35 6.04 12.42
CA ALA A 13 -27.98 5.52 13.65
C ALA A 13 -27.05 5.61 14.87
N SER A 14 -25.73 5.59 14.65
CA SER A 14 -24.71 5.79 15.69
C SER A 14 -24.36 7.27 15.94
N GLY A 15 -25.06 8.21 15.30
CA GLY A 15 -24.85 9.66 15.47
C GLY A 15 -23.76 10.25 14.59
N GLY A 16 -23.20 9.49 13.64
CA GLY A 16 -22.26 9.96 12.65
C GLY A 16 -22.93 10.47 11.37
N GLU A 17 -22.14 11.06 10.49
CA GLU A 17 -22.57 11.49 9.15
C GLU A 17 -21.92 10.61 8.08
N ALA A 18 -22.68 10.25 7.06
CA ALA A 18 -22.20 9.47 5.94
C ALA A 18 -23.03 9.70 4.69
N ILE A 19 -22.37 9.62 3.53
CA ILE A 19 -22.99 9.55 2.21
C ILE A 19 -22.45 8.34 1.47
N ALA A 20 -23.22 7.78 0.55
CA ALA A 20 -22.80 6.69 -0.31
C ALA A 20 -22.52 7.24 -1.70
N ASN A 21 -21.34 6.93 -2.26
CA ASN A 21 -20.96 7.25 -3.62
C ASN A 21 -20.66 5.96 -4.40
N GLY A 22 -20.95 5.93 -5.68
CA GLY A 22 -20.80 4.75 -6.55
C GLY A 22 -19.72 4.90 -7.62
N ALA A 23 -18.80 5.85 -7.48
CA ALA A 23 -17.75 6.12 -8.44
C ALA A 23 -16.86 4.89 -8.71
N ASN A 24 -16.54 4.68 -9.97
CA ASN A 24 -15.51 3.74 -10.38
C ASN A 24 -14.13 4.40 -10.16
N VAL A 25 -13.35 3.90 -9.22
CA VAL A 25 -12.03 4.46 -8.89
C VAL A 25 -11.04 4.43 -10.07
N ALA A 26 -11.23 3.54 -11.04
CA ALA A 26 -10.43 3.52 -12.27
C ALA A 26 -10.77 4.67 -13.24
N ASN A 27 -11.87 5.40 -13.02
CA ASN A 27 -12.31 6.55 -13.83
C ASN A 27 -12.06 7.85 -13.04
N TYR A 28 -11.11 8.67 -13.50
CA TYR A 28 -10.72 9.88 -12.78
C TYR A 28 -11.85 10.92 -12.69
N ASP A 29 -12.65 11.11 -13.75
CA ASP A 29 -13.76 12.07 -13.76
C ASP A 29 -14.85 11.71 -12.72
N GLU A 30 -15.08 10.41 -12.49
CA GLU A 30 -16.00 9.94 -11.46
C GLU A 30 -15.41 10.17 -10.05
N VAL A 31 -14.10 9.96 -9.89
CA VAL A 31 -13.40 10.21 -8.63
C VAL A 31 -13.39 11.71 -8.29
N GLU A 32 -13.14 12.60 -9.26
CA GLU A 32 -13.23 14.04 -9.02
C GLU A 32 -14.61 14.47 -8.52
N LYS A 33 -15.67 13.93 -9.13
CA LYS A 33 -17.05 14.19 -8.69
C LYS A 33 -17.34 13.67 -7.28
N MET A 34 -16.79 12.49 -6.93
CA MET A 34 -16.90 11.92 -5.59
C MET A 34 -16.22 12.82 -4.55
N VAL A 35 -15.02 13.32 -4.84
CA VAL A 35 -14.29 14.23 -3.94
C VAL A 35 -15.01 15.58 -3.85
N ALA A 36 -15.52 16.11 -4.96
CA ALA A 36 -16.31 17.34 -4.94
C ALA A 36 -17.57 17.21 -4.07
N GLU A 37 -18.29 16.07 -4.14
CA GLU A 37 -19.43 15.80 -3.26
C GLU A 37 -19.04 15.79 -1.78
N ALA A 38 -17.88 15.22 -1.43
CA ALA A 38 -17.38 15.26 -0.06
C ALA A 38 -17.03 16.70 0.38
N MET A 39 -16.40 17.47 -0.48
CA MET A 39 -16.06 18.88 -0.20
C MET A 39 -17.32 19.75 -0.05
N ASP A 40 -18.33 19.55 -0.89
CA ASP A 40 -19.62 20.24 -0.79
C ASP A 40 -20.36 19.90 0.50
N THR A 41 -20.19 18.65 1.01
CA THR A 41 -20.87 18.19 2.21
C THR A 41 -20.18 18.64 3.50
N TRP A 42 -18.84 18.55 3.56
CA TRP A 42 -18.06 18.76 4.80
C TRP A 42 -16.98 19.83 4.72
N GLY A 43 -16.69 20.37 3.53
CA GLY A 43 -15.72 21.44 3.32
C GLY A 43 -14.25 21.03 3.46
N ARG A 44 -13.96 19.72 3.71
CA ARG A 44 -12.61 19.20 3.89
C ARG A 44 -12.51 17.70 3.65
N VAL A 45 -11.29 17.21 3.38
CA VAL A 45 -10.95 15.80 3.34
C VAL A 45 -9.68 15.57 4.16
N ASP A 46 -9.79 14.91 5.29
CA ASP A 46 -8.67 14.66 6.22
C ASP A 46 -8.02 13.30 6.03
N VAL A 47 -8.82 12.31 5.67
CA VAL A 47 -8.38 10.91 5.55
C VAL A 47 -8.86 10.33 4.22
N LEU A 48 -7.94 9.68 3.51
CA LEU A 48 -8.23 8.85 2.34
C LEU A 48 -7.79 7.41 2.60
N VAL A 49 -8.70 6.46 2.48
CA VAL A 49 -8.40 5.03 2.53
C VAL A 49 -8.61 4.43 1.13
N ASN A 50 -7.52 4.12 0.45
CA ASN A 50 -7.52 3.44 -0.84
C ASN A 50 -7.71 1.93 -0.63
N ASN A 51 -8.96 1.48 -0.52
CA ASN A 51 -9.32 0.10 -0.22
C ASN A 51 -10.06 -0.62 -1.37
N ALA A 52 -10.56 0.10 -2.37
CA ALA A 52 -11.26 -0.50 -3.50
C ALA A 52 -10.39 -1.57 -4.19
N GLY A 53 -11.00 -2.71 -4.52
CA GLY A 53 -10.23 -3.81 -5.08
C GLY A 53 -11.08 -4.93 -5.65
N ILE A 54 -10.47 -5.72 -6.53
CA ILE A 54 -11.02 -6.91 -7.18
C ILE A 54 -9.97 -8.01 -7.23
N LEU A 55 -10.41 -9.25 -7.43
CA LEU A 55 -9.53 -10.40 -7.72
C LEU A 55 -9.83 -10.98 -9.10
N ARG A 56 -8.78 -11.39 -9.81
CA ARG A 56 -8.81 -12.14 -11.06
C ARG A 56 -7.65 -13.14 -11.06
N ASP A 57 -7.76 -14.11 -10.12
CA ASP A 57 -6.69 -15.05 -9.83
C ASP A 57 -6.58 -16.12 -10.91
N LYS A 58 -5.41 -16.27 -11.46
CA LYS A 58 -5.00 -17.30 -12.43
C LYS A 58 -3.49 -17.52 -12.33
N THR A 59 -3.02 -18.72 -12.59
CA THR A 59 -1.59 -18.93 -12.83
C THR A 59 -1.13 -18.07 -13.99
N PHE A 60 0.07 -17.53 -13.94
CA PHE A 60 0.56 -16.59 -14.96
C PHE A 60 0.46 -17.14 -16.39
N ALA A 61 0.77 -18.42 -16.57
CA ALA A 61 0.65 -19.10 -17.86
C ALA A 61 -0.79 -19.15 -18.43
N LYS A 62 -1.82 -19.00 -17.60
CA LYS A 62 -3.24 -19.06 -17.98
C LYS A 62 -3.95 -17.73 -17.82
N MET A 63 -3.26 -16.70 -17.34
CA MET A 63 -3.84 -15.39 -17.09
C MET A 63 -4.08 -14.64 -18.41
N ASP A 64 -5.29 -14.12 -18.60
CA ASP A 64 -5.56 -13.14 -19.67
C ASP A 64 -4.96 -11.79 -19.26
N LEU A 65 -4.28 -11.12 -20.20
CA LEU A 65 -3.74 -9.77 -19.96
C LEU A 65 -4.83 -8.75 -19.61
N LYS A 66 -6.05 -8.93 -20.07
CA LYS A 66 -7.19 -8.11 -19.66
C LYS A 66 -7.51 -8.24 -18.18
N ASP A 67 -7.35 -9.46 -17.62
CA ASP A 67 -7.50 -9.67 -16.19
C ASP A 67 -6.33 -9.06 -15.40
N PHE A 68 -5.15 -9.02 -16.00
CA PHE A 68 -4.01 -8.31 -15.43
C PHE A 68 -4.28 -6.79 -15.40
N ASP A 69 -4.66 -6.22 -16.54
CA ASP A 69 -4.88 -4.79 -16.71
C ASP A 69 -5.99 -4.26 -15.79
N ILE A 70 -7.15 -4.93 -15.71
CA ILE A 70 -8.25 -4.49 -14.85
C ILE A 70 -7.89 -4.52 -13.37
N VAL A 71 -7.05 -5.46 -12.92
CA VAL A 71 -6.56 -5.50 -11.54
C VAL A 71 -5.61 -4.32 -11.27
N MET A 72 -4.71 -4.02 -12.22
CA MET A 72 -3.85 -2.82 -12.13
C MET A 72 -4.66 -1.53 -12.15
N ASP A 73 -5.67 -1.44 -13.02
CA ASP A 73 -6.53 -0.25 -13.12
C ASP A 73 -7.30 0.03 -11.83
N VAL A 74 -7.84 -0.99 -11.17
CA VAL A 74 -8.60 -0.79 -9.94
C VAL A 74 -7.66 -0.52 -8.76
N HIS A 75 -6.64 -1.35 -8.55
CA HIS A 75 -5.81 -1.29 -7.34
C HIS A 75 -4.77 -0.18 -7.39
N LEU A 76 -4.02 -0.05 -8.49
CA LEU A 76 -2.97 0.96 -8.60
C LEU A 76 -3.54 2.27 -9.13
N LYS A 77 -4.10 2.27 -10.35
CA LYS A 77 -4.60 3.51 -10.96
C LYS A 77 -5.75 4.12 -10.16
N GLY A 78 -6.64 3.29 -9.60
CA GLY A 78 -7.69 3.76 -8.69
C GLY A 78 -7.14 4.46 -7.45
N SER A 79 -6.09 3.90 -6.82
CA SER A 79 -5.41 4.56 -5.70
C SER A 79 -4.72 5.86 -6.13
N VAL A 80 -4.10 5.90 -7.31
CA VAL A 80 -3.51 7.12 -7.88
C VAL A 80 -4.58 8.18 -8.13
N ASN A 81 -5.71 7.81 -8.76
CA ASN A 81 -6.81 8.72 -9.06
C ASN A 81 -7.39 9.35 -7.78
N CYS A 82 -7.72 8.53 -6.78
CA CYS A 82 -8.28 9.02 -5.51
C CYS A 82 -7.28 9.92 -4.78
N THR A 83 -6.01 9.52 -4.72
CA THR A 83 -4.97 10.32 -4.09
C THR A 83 -4.76 11.64 -4.81
N LYS A 84 -4.72 11.63 -6.15
CA LYS A 84 -4.56 12.85 -6.95
C LYS A 84 -5.70 13.84 -6.72
N ALA A 85 -6.93 13.35 -6.63
CA ALA A 85 -8.11 14.20 -6.43
C ALA A 85 -8.13 14.91 -5.06
N VAL A 86 -7.54 14.31 -4.02
CA VAL A 86 -7.49 14.91 -2.67
C VAL A 86 -6.17 15.62 -2.38
N TRP A 87 -5.14 15.44 -3.22
CA TRP A 87 -3.77 15.87 -2.90
C TRP A 87 -3.64 17.37 -2.68
N GLU A 88 -4.16 18.21 -3.58
CA GLU A 88 -4.09 19.66 -3.42
C GLU A 88 -4.97 20.15 -2.27
N ILE A 89 -6.13 19.53 -2.03
CA ILE A 89 -6.98 19.82 -0.88
C ILE A 89 -6.20 19.60 0.42
N MET A 90 -5.55 18.45 0.56
CA MET A 90 -4.73 18.13 1.75
C MET A 90 -3.50 19.06 1.88
N ARG A 91 -2.90 19.47 0.76
CA ARG A 91 -1.80 20.45 0.77
C ARG A 91 -2.25 21.83 1.28
N GLU A 92 -3.39 22.32 0.82
CA GLU A 92 -3.97 23.58 1.25
C GLU A 92 -4.43 23.55 2.72
N GLN A 93 -4.90 22.38 3.18
CA GLN A 93 -5.24 22.13 4.58
C GLN A 93 -4.01 22.03 5.51
N GLU A 94 -2.82 21.83 4.96
CA GLU A 94 -1.60 21.42 5.69
C GLU A 94 -1.85 20.20 6.60
N TYR A 95 -2.71 19.29 6.12
CA TYR A 95 -3.09 18.07 6.82
C TYR A 95 -3.65 17.02 5.85
N GLY A 96 -3.17 15.79 5.98
CA GLY A 96 -3.72 14.64 5.27
C GLY A 96 -3.22 13.31 5.84
N ARG A 97 -4.09 12.30 5.83
CA ARG A 97 -3.76 10.91 6.18
C ARG A 97 -4.22 10.00 5.05
N ILE A 98 -3.27 9.38 4.38
CA ILE A 98 -3.56 8.51 3.23
C ILE A 98 -3.11 7.10 3.58
N VAL A 99 -4.01 6.14 3.45
CA VAL A 99 -3.72 4.72 3.65
C VAL A 99 -3.91 3.96 2.35
N MET A 100 -2.85 3.32 1.87
CA MET A 100 -2.87 2.39 0.77
C MET A 100 -3.17 0.99 1.29
N THR A 101 -4.09 0.25 0.68
CA THR A 101 -4.28 -1.16 1.01
C THR A 101 -3.35 -2.00 0.15
N THR A 102 -2.26 -2.47 0.74
CA THR A 102 -1.36 -3.48 0.17
C THR A 102 -1.83 -4.89 0.53
N SER A 103 -0.98 -5.89 0.48
CA SER A 103 -1.31 -7.28 0.81
C SER A 103 -0.03 -8.08 1.06
N SER A 104 -0.14 -9.18 1.84
CA SER A 104 0.90 -10.21 1.90
C SER A 104 1.28 -10.75 0.52
N SER A 105 0.31 -10.84 -0.41
CA SER A 105 0.57 -11.23 -1.80
C SER A 105 1.46 -10.22 -2.54
N GLY A 106 1.34 -8.92 -2.24
CA GLY A 106 2.24 -7.91 -2.77
C GLY A 106 3.62 -7.95 -2.12
N LEU A 107 3.66 -8.13 -0.79
CA LEU A 107 4.89 -8.10 -0.02
C LEU A 107 5.75 -9.37 -0.19
N TYR A 108 5.11 -10.54 -0.29
CA TYR A 108 5.81 -11.85 -0.23
C TYR A 108 5.49 -12.76 -1.41
N GLY A 109 4.55 -12.37 -2.27
CA GLY A 109 4.07 -13.19 -3.38
C GLY A 109 3.00 -14.21 -2.94
N ASN A 110 2.15 -14.59 -3.90
CA ASN A 110 1.20 -15.67 -3.75
C ASN A 110 0.94 -16.33 -5.10
N PHE A 111 0.87 -17.66 -5.12
CA PHE A 111 0.66 -18.43 -6.33
C PHE A 111 -0.68 -18.07 -7.00
N GLY A 112 -0.65 -17.79 -8.30
CA GLY A 112 -1.85 -17.44 -9.06
C GLY A 112 -2.28 -15.97 -8.98
N GLN A 113 -1.51 -15.11 -8.32
CA GLN A 113 -1.84 -13.69 -8.09
C GLN A 113 -0.77 -12.73 -8.64
N SER A 114 -0.19 -13.01 -9.80
CA SER A 114 0.84 -12.16 -10.39
C SER A 114 0.36 -10.74 -10.69
N ASN A 115 -0.90 -10.56 -11.13
CA ASN A 115 -1.54 -9.26 -11.32
C ASN A 115 -1.79 -8.54 -9.98
N TYR A 116 -2.42 -9.23 -9.04
CA TYR A 116 -2.76 -8.68 -7.73
C TYR A 116 -1.50 -8.37 -6.91
N GLY A 117 -0.52 -9.29 -6.87
CA GLY A 117 0.75 -9.07 -6.18
C GLY A 117 1.51 -7.87 -6.75
N ALA A 118 1.59 -7.75 -8.08
CA ALA A 118 2.20 -6.60 -8.74
C ALA A 118 1.50 -5.28 -8.36
N ALA A 119 0.17 -5.21 -8.43
CA ALA A 119 -0.60 -4.04 -8.08
C ALA A 119 -0.43 -3.65 -6.60
N LYS A 120 -0.42 -4.63 -5.70
CA LYS A 120 -0.30 -4.42 -4.25
C LYS A 120 1.11 -4.02 -3.81
N MET A 121 2.16 -4.43 -4.53
CA MET A 121 3.51 -3.90 -4.29
C MET A 121 3.70 -2.53 -4.94
N ALA A 122 3.05 -2.26 -6.07
CA ALA A 122 3.11 -0.96 -6.73
C ALA A 122 2.57 0.18 -5.83
N VAL A 123 1.51 -0.05 -5.05
CA VAL A 123 1.01 0.97 -4.11
C VAL A 123 1.97 1.25 -2.96
N VAL A 124 2.86 0.31 -2.60
CA VAL A 124 3.95 0.54 -1.64
C VAL A 124 5.01 1.47 -2.25
N GLY A 125 5.40 1.24 -3.51
CA GLY A 125 6.30 2.13 -4.24
C GLY A 125 5.71 3.54 -4.39
N PHE A 126 4.42 3.65 -4.66
CA PHE A 126 3.68 4.92 -4.72
C PHE A 126 3.70 5.63 -3.36
N MET A 127 3.38 4.94 -2.26
CA MET A 127 3.52 5.46 -0.90
C MET A 127 4.92 6.02 -0.65
N ASN A 128 5.97 5.25 -0.97
CA ASN A 128 7.36 5.65 -0.71
C ASN A 128 7.74 6.98 -1.37
N THR A 129 7.19 7.29 -2.54
CA THR A 129 7.41 8.58 -3.22
C THR A 129 6.58 9.70 -2.61
N LEU A 130 5.29 9.43 -2.36
CA LEU A 130 4.37 10.44 -1.82
C LEU A 130 4.75 10.95 -0.43
N VAL A 131 5.37 10.12 0.41
CA VAL A 131 5.84 10.57 1.72
C VAL A 131 6.89 11.67 1.62
N LEU A 132 7.76 11.62 0.61
CA LEU A 132 8.76 12.66 0.37
C LEU A 132 8.13 13.97 -0.11
N GLU A 133 7.08 13.87 -0.95
CA GLU A 133 6.37 15.02 -1.50
C GLU A 133 5.40 15.65 -0.48
N GLY A 134 4.81 14.83 0.40
CA GLY A 134 3.82 15.25 1.39
C GLY A 134 4.39 15.80 2.69
N GLN A 135 5.66 15.51 2.99
CA GLN A 135 6.29 15.77 4.29
C GLN A 135 6.12 17.22 4.76
N LYS A 136 6.36 18.19 3.90
CA LYS A 136 6.27 19.62 4.25
C LYS A 136 4.84 20.14 4.44
N TYR A 137 3.84 19.34 4.08
CA TYR A 137 2.42 19.67 4.19
C TYR A 137 1.69 18.85 5.26
N ASN A 138 2.43 18.16 6.13
CA ASN A 138 1.85 17.28 7.14
C ASN A 138 0.91 16.20 6.53
N ILE A 139 1.24 15.74 5.32
CA ILE A 139 0.54 14.64 4.67
C ILE A 139 1.32 13.36 4.98
N HIS A 140 0.71 12.48 5.78
CA HIS A 140 1.27 11.16 6.08
C HIS A 140 0.67 10.11 5.15
N VAL A 141 1.52 9.27 4.57
CA VAL A 141 1.10 8.20 3.68
C VAL A 141 1.63 6.87 4.21
N ASN A 142 0.73 5.93 4.44
CA ASN A 142 1.02 4.62 5.01
C ASN A 142 0.40 3.51 4.17
N ALA A 143 0.79 2.27 4.42
CA ALA A 143 0.19 1.10 3.80
C ALA A 143 -0.31 0.12 4.87
N LEU A 144 -1.46 -0.48 4.62
CA LEU A 144 -2.05 -1.56 5.42
C LEU A 144 -2.03 -2.85 4.62
N ALA A 145 -1.45 -3.91 5.17
CA ALA A 145 -1.54 -5.27 4.66
C ALA A 145 -2.52 -6.08 5.54
N PRO A 146 -3.81 -6.13 5.18
CA PRO A 146 -4.82 -6.77 5.99
C PRO A 146 -4.81 -8.30 5.80
N ALA A 147 -5.05 -9.03 6.88
CA ALA A 147 -5.35 -10.46 6.88
C ALA A 147 -6.70 -10.68 7.60
N ALA A 148 -7.80 -10.57 6.86
CA ALA A 148 -9.16 -10.77 7.35
C ALA A 148 -9.92 -11.78 6.50
N ALA A 149 -10.77 -12.56 7.14
CA ALA A 149 -11.73 -13.43 6.47
C ALA A 149 -12.86 -12.56 5.91
N THR A 150 -12.95 -12.50 4.60
CA THR A 150 -13.96 -11.74 3.87
C THR A 150 -14.52 -12.61 2.75
N ARG A 151 -15.52 -12.12 2.02
CA ARG A 151 -16.04 -12.79 0.82
C ARG A 151 -14.95 -13.08 -0.24
N MET A 152 -13.82 -12.37 -0.19
CA MET A 152 -12.67 -12.60 -1.07
C MET A 152 -11.76 -13.76 -0.63
N THR A 153 -11.94 -14.28 0.58
CA THR A 153 -11.04 -15.27 1.21
C THR A 153 -11.74 -16.57 1.62
N THR A 154 -13.04 -16.71 1.39
CA THR A 154 -13.86 -17.87 1.81
C THR A 154 -13.43 -19.20 1.20
N ASP A 155 -12.78 -19.21 0.04
CA ASP A 155 -12.41 -20.40 -0.70
C ASP A 155 -10.94 -20.88 -0.47
N LEU A 156 -10.25 -20.33 0.53
CA LEU A 156 -8.83 -20.60 0.75
C LEU A 156 -8.54 -21.90 1.55
N GLY A 157 -9.56 -22.68 1.91
CA GLY A 157 -9.37 -23.94 2.67
C GLY A 157 -8.80 -23.73 4.07
N ILE A 158 -9.00 -22.56 4.67
CA ILE A 158 -8.55 -22.20 6.01
C ILE A 158 -9.46 -22.86 7.05
N ASP A 159 -8.90 -23.36 8.15
CA ASP A 159 -9.63 -23.92 9.28
C ASP A 159 -10.66 -22.91 9.84
N GLU A 160 -11.87 -23.38 10.17
CA GLU A 160 -12.96 -22.53 10.65
C GLU A 160 -12.59 -21.73 11.92
N LYS A 161 -11.78 -22.31 12.82
CA LYS A 161 -11.29 -21.60 14.01
C LYS A 161 -10.39 -20.43 13.64
N ALA A 162 -9.52 -20.61 12.64
CA ALA A 162 -8.66 -19.55 12.13
C ALA A 162 -9.48 -18.47 11.44
N LEU A 163 -10.49 -18.83 10.62
CA LEU A 163 -11.40 -17.87 9.99
C LEU A 163 -12.14 -17.01 11.02
N ASN A 164 -12.61 -17.61 12.12
CA ASN A 164 -13.31 -16.90 13.19
C ASN A 164 -12.42 -15.89 13.95
N LEU A 165 -11.10 -16.04 13.91
CA LEU A 165 -10.15 -15.07 14.47
C LEU A 165 -9.81 -13.95 13.48
N MET A 166 -9.93 -14.19 12.19
CA MET A 166 -9.57 -13.25 11.13
C MET A 166 -10.73 -12.27 10.83
N THR A 167 -11.23 -11.60 11.85
CA THR A 167 -12.36 -10.67 11.70
C THR A 167 -11.91 -9.34 11.07
N PRO A 168 -12.77 -8.66 10.28
CA PRO A 168 -12.49 -7.31 9.79
C PRO A 168 -12.21 -6.31 10.90
N GLU A 169 -12.83 -6.46 12.07
CA GLU A 169 -12.66 -5.60 13.23
C GLU A 169 -11.23 -5.61 13.75
N SER A 170 -10.56 -6.77 13.71
CA SER A 170 -9.15 -6.88 14.10
C SER A 170 -8.21 -6.08 13.20
N VAL A 171 -8.59 -5.87 11.93
CA VAL A 171 -7.86 -5.04 10.98
C VAL A 171 -8.21 -3.56 11.13
N THR A 172 -9.47 -3.25 11.42
CA THR A 172 -9.99 -1.88 11.56
C THR A 172 -9.25 -1.09 12.63
N ALA A 173 -8.91 -1.71 13.76
CA ALA A 173 -8.11 -1.06 14.81
C ALA A 173 -6.74 -0.57 14.29
N GLY A 174 -6.06 -1.41 13.49
CA GLY A 174 -4.81 -1.04 12.83
C GLY A 174 -5.00 0.07 11.79
N LEU A 175 -6.06 0.02 10.99
CA LEU A 175 -6.38 1.07 10.03
C LEU A 175 -6.57 2.43 10.71
N ILE A 176 -7.37 2.49 11.77
CA ILE A 176 -7.64 3.75 12.50
C ILE A 176 -6.35 4.33 13.07
N THR A 177 -5.43 3.49 13.55
CA THR A 177 -4.11 3.95 14.02
C THR A 177 -3.32 4.67 12.91
N LEU A 178 -3.42 4.19 11.66
CA LEU A 178 -2.77 4.84 10.51
C LEU A 178 -3.49 6.13 10.07
N CYS A 179 -4.74 6.33 10.45
CA CYS A 179 -5.53 7.53 10.18
C CYS A 179 -5.41 8.60 11.28
N HIS A 180 -4.81 8.27 12.42
CA HIS A 180 -4.69 9.18 13.57
C HIS A 180 -3.77 10.36 13.27
N GLU A 181 -3.99 11.50 13.95
CA GLU A 181 -3.16 12.71 13.77
C GLU A 181 -1.67 12.47 14.07
N THR A 182 -1.35 11.58 15.02
CA THR A 182 0.01 11.19 15.40
C THR A 182 0.51 9.94 14.66
N SER A 183 -0.18 9.52 13.59
CA SER A 183 0.24 8.33 12.82
C SER A 183 1.66 8.50 12.29
N PRO A 184 2.44 7.40 12.15
CA PRO A 184 3.70 7.47 11.42
C PRO A 184 3.46 7.87 9.96
N THR A 185 4.53 8.07 9.21
CA THR A 185 4.50 8.09 7.74
C THR A 185 5.44 7.04 7.19
N ARG A 186 5.20 6.54 5.96
CA ARG A 186 5.99 5.48 5.33
C ARG A 186 5.94 4.13 6.09
N PHE A 187 4.88 3.86 6.81
CA PHE A 187 4.76 2.65 7.60
C PHE A 187 3.90 1.60 6.89
N ILE A 188 4.39 0.37 6.80
CA ILE A 188 3.63 -0.77 6.30
C ILE A 188 3.17 -1.57 7.51
N LEU A 189 1.89 -1.44 7.87
CA LEU A 189 1.26 -2.18 8.96
C LEU A 189 0.62 -3.47 8.44
N CYS A 190 1.06 -4.60 8.93
CA CYS A 190 0.41 -5.89 8.76
C CYS A 190 -0.54 -6.11 9.94
N ALA A 191 -1.82 -6.40 9.66
CA ALA A 191 -2.84 -6.53 10.69
C ALA A 191 -3.79 -7.69 10.39
N GLY A 192 -4.05 -8.56 11.37
CA GLY A 192 -5.00 -9.66 11.25
C GLY A 192 -5.03 -10.54 12.48
N ALA A 193 -6.19 -11.09 12.80
CA ALA A 193 -6.42 -11.99 13.94
C ALA A 193 -5.88 -11.44 15.29
N GLY A 194 -5.91 -10.12 15.49
CA GLY A 194 -5.37 -9.46 16.68
C GLY A 194 -3.85 -9.30 16.69
N GLY A 195 -3.14 -9.75 15.64
CA GLY A 195 -1.70 -9.55 15.46
C GLY A 195 -1.40 -8.28 14.67
N TYR A 196 -0.40 -7.52 15.09
CA TYR A 196 0.07 -6.31 14.41
C TYR A 196 1.59 -6.36 14.28
N ALA A 197 2.09 -6.13 13.06
CA ALA A 197 3.52 -6.12 12.77
C ALA A 197 3.84 -5.08 11.71
N SER A 198 5.10 -4.68 11.59
CA SER A 198 5.56 -3.84 10.49
C SER A 198 6.37 -4.64 9.50
N THR A 199 6.20 -4.35 8.21
CA THR A 199 7.13 -4.77 7.17
C THR A 199 7.99 -3.60 6.75
N LYS A 200 9.28 -3.87 6.51
CA LYS A 200 10.27 -2.88 6.06
C LYS A 200 11.07 -3.42 4.89
N ILE A 201 11.56 -2.55 4.04
CA ILE A 201 12.43 -2.87 2.93
C ILE A 201 13.85 -2.48 3.33
N TYR A 202 14.74 -3.46 3.40
CA TYR A 202 16.15 -3.26 3.73
C TYR A 202 17.03 -3.56 2.53
N GLU A 203 18.15 -2.88 2.44
CA GLU A 203 19.23 -3.19 1.50
C GLU A 203 20.48 -3.57 2.30
N THR A 204 21.14 -4.66 1.92
CA THR A 204 22.40 -5.08 2.54
C THR A 204 23.50 -4.07 2.28
N ASP A 205 24.54 -4.05 3.10
CA ASP A 205 25.69 -3.19 2.85
C ASP A 205 26.38 -3.55 1.52
N GLY A 206 26.48 -4.84 1.21
CA GLY A 206 27.06 -5.34 -0.04
C GLY A 206 28.58 -5.19 -0.11
N ILE A 207 29.12 -5.33 -1.32
CA ILE A 207 30.57 -5.29 -1.60
C ILE A 207 30.93 -4.11 -2.51
N TYR A 208 32.21 -3.79 -2.59
CA TYR A 208 32.80 -2.95 -3.64
C TYR A 208 33.77 -3.79 -4.47
N LEU A 209 33.81 -3.56 -5.78
CA LEU A 209 34.78 -4.11 -6.72
C LEU A 209 35.40 -2.95 -7.51
N PRO A 210 36.72 -2.86 -7.61
CA PRO A 210 37.37 -1.87 -8.47
C PRO A 210 37.02 -2.13 -9.94
N PRO A 211 37.12 -1.13 -10.83
CA PRO A 211 36.66 -1.23 -12.22
C PRO A 211 37.18 -2.46 -12.98
N GLU A 212 38.42 -2.87 -12.74
CA GLU A 212 39.09 -4.02 -13.39
C GLU A 212 38.56 -5.38 -12.88
N GLU A 213 37.89 -5.41 -11.73
CA GLU A 213 37.36 -6.62 -11.12
C GLU A 213 35.79 -6.71 -11.26
N GLN A 214 35.16 -5.75 -11.92
CA GLN A 214 33.69 -5.71 -12.10
C GLN A 214 33.25 -6.74 -13.15
N THR A 215 33.33 -8.03 -12.77
CA THR A 215 32.92 -9.16 -13.60
C THR A 215 31.81 -9.98 -12.91
N PRO A 216 30.95 -10.67 -13.68
CA PRO A 216 29.98 -11.59 -13.12
C PRO A 216 30.60 -12.63 -12.19
N GLU A 217 31.76 -13.17 -12.55
CA GLU A 217 32.48 -14.20 -11.80
C GLU A 217 32.96 -13.66 -10.44
N ALA A 218 33.46 -12.43 -10.37
CA ALA A 218 33.92 -11.81 -9.14
C ALA A 218 32.73 -11.52 -8.19
N ILE A 219 31.57 -11.09 -8.73
CA ILE A 219 30.34 -10.92 -7.96
C ILE A 219 29.85 -12.27 -7.41
N MET A 220 29.80 -13.30 -8.27
CA MET A 220 29.38 -14.65 -7.89
C MET A 220 30.28 -15.26 -6.81
N ALA A 221 31.59 -15.05 -6.88
CA ALA A 221 32.56 -15.51 -5.87
C ALA A 221 32.31 -14.87 -4.48
N GLN A 222 31.71 -13.70 -4.44
CA GLN A 222 31.41 -12.94 -3.21
C GLN A 222 29.90 -12.89 -2.88
N TRP A 223 29.09 -13.77 -3.46
CA TRP A 223 27.62 -13.72 -3.33
C TRP A 223 27.13 -13.72 -1.88
N ASN A 224 27.81 -14.46 -0.99
CA ASN A 224 27.46 -14.46 0.42
C ASN A 224 27.70 -13.11 1.09
N ALA A 225 28.73 -12.38 0.70
CA ALA A 225 29.00 -11.04 1.22
C ALA A 225 28.02 -9.99 0.64
N VAL A 226 27.61 -10.15 -0.63
CA VAL A 226 26.54 -9.33 -1.22
C VAL A 226 25.23 -9.52 -0.47
N ALA A 227 24.91 -10.74 -0.04
CA ALA A 227 23.65 -11.11 0.62
C ALA A 227 23.70 -11.01 2.16
N ASP A 228 24.84 -10.62 2.74
CA ASP A 228 24.97 -10.54 4.20
C ASP A 228 24.06 -9.45 4.78
N ALA A 229 23.12 -9.87 5.61
CA ALA A 229 22.16 -8.98 6.27
C ALA A 229 22.78 -8.17 7.43
N SER A 230 24.01 -8.47 7.85
CA SER A 230 24.72 -7.64 8.83
C SER A 230 24.99 -6.26 8.22
N GLY A 231 24.62 -5.18 8.90
CA GLY A 231 24.75 -3.83 8.38
C GLY A 231 23.71 -3.41 7.34
N GLN A 232 22.61 -4.18 7.19
CA GLN A 232 21.51 -3.78 6.31
C GLN A 232 20.87 -2.47 6.79
N GLU A 233 20.44 -1.64 5.84
CA GLU A 233 19.85 -0.33 6.11
C GLU A 233 18.47 -0.20 5.48
N GLU A 234 17.55 0.49 6.16
CA GLU A 234 16.27 0.92 5.61
C GLU A 234 16.46 2.28 4.90
N LEU A 235 16.74 2.26 3.61
CA LEU A 235 16.94 3.47 2.83
C LEU A 235 15.64 4.27 2.70
N GLN A 236 15.74 5.59 2.89
CA GLN A 236 14.58 6.49 2.89
C GLN A 236 14.33 7.16 1.53
N SER A 237 15.28 7.09 0.59
CA SER A 237 15.13 7.60 -0.77
C SER A 237 16.03 6.86 -1.76
N GLY A 238 15.71 6.93 -3.05
CA GLY A 238 16.57 6.38 -4.10
C GLY A 238 17.94 7.06 -4.16
N ALA A 239 18.06 8.32 -3.77
CA ALA A 239 19.33 9.02 -3.70
C ALA A 239 20.31 8.38 -2.70
N GLN A 240 19.82 7.93 -1.54
CA GLN A 240 20.67 7.28 -0.53
C GLN A 240 21.34 6.00 -1.03
N GLN A 241 20.70 5.24 -1.93
CA GLN A 241 21.33 4.08 -2.57
C GLN A 241 22.52 4.51 -3.43
N SER A 242 22.34 5.52 -4.27
CA SER A 242 23.43 6.05 -5.11
C SER A 242 24.58 6.62 -4.27
N GLU A 243 24.25 7.37 -3.21
CA GLU A 243 25.23 7.92 -2.27
C GLU A 243 26.01 6.80 -1.56
N LYS A 244 25.36 5.71 -1.15
CA LYS A 244 26.02 4.55 -0.53
C LYS A 244 27.04 3.93 -1.48
N PHE A 245 26.69 3.68 -2.73
CA PHE A 245 27.62 3.08 -3.71
C PHE A 245 28.77 4.01 -4.05
N VAL A 246 28.51 5.30 -4.23
CA VAL A 246 29.59 6.30 -4.49
C VAL A 246 30.54 6.39 -3.29
N ARG A 247 30.01 6.45 -2.07
CA ARG A 247 30.83 6.47 -0.84
C ARG A 247 31.75 5.26 -0.79
N LYS A 248 31.21 4.04 -0.99
CA LYS A 248 32.01 2.82 -1.02
C LYS A 248 33.14 2.87 -2.07
N ALA A 249 32.87 3.44 -3.24
CA ALA A 249 33.88 3.58 -4.28
C ALA A 249 34.97 4.62 -3.96
N LEU A 250 34.66 5.64 -3.15
CA LEU A 250 35.62 6.67 -2.73
C LEU A 250 36.45 6.25 -1.51
N GLU A 251 35.98 5.33 -0.70
CA GLU A 251 36.65 4.84 0.51
C GLU A 251 37.62 3.66 0.22
N ASN A 252 37.55 3.05 -0.95
CA ASN A 252 38.37 1.91 -1.38
C ASN A 252 39.20 2.24 -2.64
#